data_aae89665773c5d4bd8ca19574c5ae260
#
_entry.id   aae89665773c5d4bd8ca19574c5ae260
#
_cell.length_a   1.000
_cell.length_b   1.000
_cell.length_c   1.000
_cell.angle_alpha   90.00
_cell.angle_beta   90.00
_cell.angle_gamma   90.00
#
_symmetry.space_group_name_H-M   'P 1'
#
loop_
_entity.id
_entity.type
_entity.pdbx_description
1 polymer ?
#
loop_
_entity_poly.entity_id
_entity_poly.type
_entity_poly.pdbx_seq_one_letter_code
_entity_poly.pdbx_strand_id
1 'polypeptide(L)'
;MMDPTVVGIIGHSYVKRLERFLLQNPVYKNLSLNEDLYKVYFRGQGGLTVRSLSNSPKLCTFTSVPTVCFLDIGGNDATTRAAHVIAQDIVSYANYLVHGLGVVNVLIGQLLRRDPRKSPVGYNDEVLKINTHLEQLTSGLHHVHFWKHRGFWADLSYLGRDGVHLRVESDANSPAPMVKYMRSIKYAVHNSMQKIKASCY
;
A
#
# COMPACT_ATOMS: atom_id res chain seq x y z
N MET A 1 22.72 8.59 19.18
CA MET A 1 21.92 8.65 17.95
C MET A 1 20.58 8.01 18.23
N MET A 2 19.47 8.60 17.79
CA MET A 2 18.16 7.94 17.91
C MET A 2 18.08 6.84 16.83
N ASP A 3 17.46 5.70 17.18
CA ASP A 3 17.23 4.63 16.21
C ASP A 3 16.33 5.12 15.07
N PRO A 4 16.56 4.70 13.83
CA PRO A 4 15.75 5.09 12.69
C PRO A 4 14.30 4.57 12.83
N THR A 5 13.35 5.41 12.44
CA THR A 5 11.92 5.05 12.38
C THR A 5 11.71 3.87 11.42
N VAL A 6 11.14 2.79 11.91
CA VAL A 6 10.84 1.61 11.09
C VAL A 6 9.52 1.79 10.35
N VAL A 7 9.55 1.53 9.04
CA VAL A 7 8.40 1.57 8.13
C VAL A 7 8.21 0.20 7.51
N GLY A 8 7.02 -0.38 7.64
CA GLY A 8 6.64 -1.63 6.98
C GLY A 8 5.78 -1.37 5.75
N ILE A 9 6.12 -1.99 4.62
CA ILE A 9 5.29 -1.96 3.40
C ILE A 9 4.83 -3.40 3.14
N ILE A 10 3.57 -3.68 3.37
CA ILE A 10 2.97 -5.01 3.28
C ILE A 10 1.99 -5.05 2.11
N GLY A 11 2.02 -6.10 1.30
CA GLY A 11 1.00 -6.23 0.25
C GLY A 11 1.26 -7.28 -0.81
N HIS A 12 0.50 -7.16 -1.88
CA HIS A 12 0.52 -8.13 -2.98
C HIS A 12 1.64 -7.85 -4.01
N SER A 13 1.41 -8.19 -5.27
CA SER A 13 2.40 -8.09 -6.35
C SER A 13 2.92 -6.67 -6.60
N TYR A 14 2.16 -5.62 -6.30
CA TYR A 14 2.63 -4.24 -6.45
C TYR A 14 3.78 -3.96 -5.47
N VAL A 15 3.66 -4.35 -4.22
CA VAL A 15 4.71 -4.21 -3.21
C VAL A 15 5.95 -5.04 -3.61
N LYS A 16 5.76 -6.30 -4.03
CA LYS A 16 6.86 -7.15 -4.50
C LYS A 16 7.59 -6.56 -5.72
N ARG A 17 6.84 -5.97 -6.66
CA ARG A 17 7.42 -5.33 -7.85
C ARG A 17 8.09 -4.00 -7.52
N LEU A 18 7.54 -3.24 -6.58
CA LEU A 18 8.17 -2.03 -6.08
C LEU A 18 9.52 -2.34 -5.44
N GLU A 19 9.60 -3.32 -4.54
CA GLU A 19 10.86 -3.76 -3.93
C GLU A 19 11.91 -4.12 -4.99
N ARG A 20 11.52 -4.94 -5.99
CA ARG A 20 12.42 -5.29 -7.10
C ARG A 20 12.86 -4.06 -7.90
N PHE A 21 11.95 -3.13 -8.17
CA PHE A 21 12.27 -1.89 -8.88
C PHE A 21 13.28 -1.04 -8.11
N LEU A 22 13.14 -0.92 -6.80
CA LEU A 22 14.06 -0.16 -5.95
C LEU A 22 15.47 -0.81 -5.89
N LEU A 23 15.55 -2.14 -5.87
CA LEU A 23 16.82 -2.86 -5.94
C LEU A 23 17.55 -2.61 -7.26
N GLN A 24 16.82 -2.46 -8.36
CA GLN A 24 17.39 -2.15 -9.69
C GLN A 24 17.67 -0.66 -9.92
N ASN A 25 17.15 0.22 -9.05
CA ASN A 25 17.26 1.67 -9.16
C ASN A 25 17.71 2.29 -7.84
N PRO A 26 19.01 2.21 -7.49
CA PRO A 26 19.53 2.62 -6.17
C PRO A 26 19.22 4.07 -5.77
N VAL A 27 19.03 4.97 -6.75
CA VAL A 27 18.61 6.37 -6.52
C VAL A 27 17.27 6.48 -5.76
N TYR A 28 16.44 5.45 -5.83
CA TYR A 28 15.16 5.36 -5.14
C TYR A 28 15.18 4.47 -3.89
N LYS A 29 16.36 3.95 -3.51
CA LYS A 29 16.54 3.12 -2.32
C LYS A 29 15.79 3.71 -1.12
N ASN A 30 15.24 2.85 -0.28
CA ASN A 30 14.53 3.24 0.94
C ASN A 30 13.34 4.22 0.67
N LEU A 31 12.67 4.11 -0.50
CA LEU A 31 11.67 5.07 -1.00
C LEU A 31 12.22 6.50 -1.16
N SER A 32 13.52 6.70 -1.34
CA SER A 32 14.21 8.01 -1.25
C SER A 32 13.94 8.74 0.07
N LEU A 33 13.71 8.02 1.16
CA LEU A 33 13.72 8.54 2.53
C LEU A 33 15.16 8.52 3.06
N ASN A 34 15.49 9.48 3.93
CA ASN A 34 16.80 9.54 4.58
C ASN A 34 17.03 8.27 5.43
N GLU A 35 18.09 7.51 5.13
CA GLU A 35 18.38 6.22 5.77
C GLU A 35 18.81 6.36 7.24
N ASP A 36 19.32 7.52 7.65
CA ASP A 36 19.64 7.81 9.05
C ASP A 36 18.36 8.01 9.91
N LEU A 37 17.25 8.38 9.27
CA LEU A 37 15.98 8.66 9.94
C LEU A 37 14.94 7.56 9.75
N TYR A 38 15.03 6.79 8.67
CA TYR A 38 14.02 5.80 8.30
C TYR A 38 14.64 4.50 7.81
N LYS A 39 14.04 3.37 8.20
CA LYS A 39 14.36 2.03 7.71
C LYS A 39 13.11 1.38 7.15
N VAL A 40 13.07 1.17 5.83
CA VAL A 40 11.89 0.62 5.13
C VAL A 40 12.07 -0.87 4.89
N TYR A 41 11.07 -1.65 5.28
CA TYR A 41 10.98 -3.08 5.02
C TYR A 41 9.83 -3.39 4.09
N PHE A 42 10.08 -4.21 3.08
CA PHE A 42 9.07 -4.68 2.14
C PHE A 42 8.66 -6.12 2.48
N ARG A 43 7.37 -6.38 2.43
CA ARG A 43 6.75 -7.69 2.63
C ARG A 43 5.72 -7.92 1.54
N GLY A 44 6.21 -8.09 0.31
CA GLY A 44 5.40 -8.27 -0.90
C GLY A 44 5.32 -9.72 -1.35
N GLN A 45 4.11 -10.24 -1.59
CA GLN A 45 3.88 -11.57 -2.15
C GLN A 45 2.91 -11.51 -3.34
N GLY A 46 3.29 -12.10 -4.48
CA GLY A 46 2.40 -12.20 -5.64
C GLY A 46 1.15 -13.03 -5.35
N GLY A 47 0.01 -12.60 -5.87
CA GLY A 47 -1.27 -13.28 -5.66
C GLY A 47 -1.85 -13.20 -4.24
N LEU A 48 -1.24 -12.45 -3.33
CA LEU A 48 -1.69 -12.33 -1.95
C LEU A 48 -3.11 -11.77 -1.88
N THR A 49 -3.98 -12.47 -1.15
CA THR A 49 -5.33 -12.04 -0.75
C THR A 49 -5.34 -11.62 0.72
N VAL A 50 -6.38 -10.92 1.14
CA VAL A 50 -6.54 -10.52 2.55
C VAL A 50 -6.54 -11.75 3.46
N ARG A 51 -7.30 -12.80 3.06
CA ARG A 51 -7.36 -14.07 3.82
C ARG A 51 -6.00 -14.76 3.92
N SER A 52 -5.25 -14.83 2.82
CA SER A 52 -3.92 -15.46 2.84
C SER A 52 -2.90 -14.62 3.62
N LEU A 53 -3.02 -13.30 3.61
CA LEU A 53 -2.21 -12.41 4.45
C LEU A 53 -2.45 -12.67 5.94
N SER A 54 -3.72 -12.77 6.37
CA SER A 54 -4.09 -13.06 7.77
C SER A 54 -3.54 -14.41 8.26
N ASN A 55 -3.36 -15.37 7.35
CA ASN A 55 -2.80 -16.69 7.63
C ASN A 55 -1.28 -16.77 7.41
N SER A 56 -0.60 -15.66 7.20
CA SER A 56 0.84 -15.60 6.88
C SER A 56 1.62 -14.74 7.89
N PRO A 57 1.85 -15.22 9.12
CA PRO A 57 2.52 -14.43 10.17
C PRO A 57 3.87 -13.87 9.75
N LYS A 58 4.58 -14.58 8.86
CA LYS A 58 5.89 -14.15 8.34
C LYS A 58 5.85 -12.81 7.62
N LEU A 59 4.71 -12.43 7.04
CA LEU A 59 4.55 -11.15 6.33
C LEU A 59 4.42 -9.94 7.28
N CYS A 60 4.08 -10.16 8.55
CA CYS A 60 4.05 -9.12 9.58
C CYS A 60 5.14 -9.28 10.65
N THR A 61 6.09 -10.21 10.44
CA THR A 61 7.26 -10.34 11.33
C THR A 61 8.35 -9.36 10.89
N PHE A 62 8.68 -8.43 11.76
CA PHE A 62 9.75 -7.44 11.59
C PHE A 62 10.77 -7.59 12.71
N THR A 63 12.02 -7.17 12.46
CA THR A 63 13.08 -7.15 13.49
C THR A 63 12.74 -6.17 14.62
N SER A 64 12.04 -5.08 14.27
CA SER A 64 11.50 -4.10 15.22
C SER A 64 10.10 -3.74 14.75
N VAL A 65 9.16 -3.51 15.65
CA VAL A 65 7.78 -3.13 15.30
C VAL A 65 7.79 -1.85 14.49
N PRO A 66 7.17 -1.83 13.30
CA PRO A 66 7.08 -0.61 12.50
C PRO A 66 6.29 0.48 13.23
N THR A 67 6.79 1.72 13.18
CA THR A 67 6.00 2.89 13.58
C THR A 67 4.86 3.14 12.61
N VAL A 68 5.12 2.97 11.30
CA VAL A 68 4.12 3.14 10.25
C VAL A 68 4.11 1.90 9.37
N CYS A 69 2.93 1.33 9.10
CA CYS A 69 2.71 0.33 8.06
C CYS A 69 1.90 0.91 6.91
N PHE A 70 2.36 0.68 5.68
CA PHE A 70 1.56 0.87 4.46
C PHE A 70 1.06 -0.50 3.99
N LEU A 71 -0.25 -0.64 3.85
CA LEU A 71 -0.92 -1.89 3.49
C LEU A 71 -1.55 -1.76 2.09
N ASP A 72 -1.03 -2.51 1.11
CA ASP A 72 -1.56 -2.58 -0.25
C ASP A 72 -2.09 -3.98 -0.53
N ILE A 73 -3.38 -4.22 -0.24
CA ILE A 73 -4.03 -5.52 -0.30
C ILE A 73 -5.50 -5.38 -0.74
N GLY A 74 -6.09 -6.46 -1.26
CA GLY A 74 -7.50 -6.51 -1.66
C GLY A 74 -7.72 -6.56 -3.17
N GLY A 75 -6.73 -6.14 -3.98
CA GLY A 75 -6.86 -6.19 -5.45
C GLY A 75 -7.02 -7.61 -6.02
N ASN A 76 -6.57 -8.65 -5.33
CA ASN A 76 -6.77 -10.04 -5.74
C ASN A 76 -8.05 -10.65 -5.18
N ASP A 77 -8.72 -9.94 -4.30
CA ASP A 77 -10.02 -10.33 -3.71
C ASP A 77 -11.21 -9.75 -4.46
N ALA A 78 -11.01 -8.67 -5.24
CA ALA A 78 -12.04 -7.74 -5.71
C ALA A 78 -13.27 -8.37 -6.41
N THR A 79 -13.14 -9.57 -7.00
CA THR A 79 -14.27 -10.28 -7.63
C THR A 79 -14.59 -11.63 -6.96
N THR A 80 -14.01 -11.88 -5.80
CA THR A 80 -14.16 -13.19 -5.12
C THR A 80 -15.22 -13.17 -4.02
N ARG A 81 -15.49 -11.98 -3.47
CA ARG A 81 -16.44 -11.76 -2.36
C ARG A 81 -17.07 -10.38 -2.48
N ALA A 82 -18.11 -10.11 -1.67
CA ALA A 82 -18.75 -8.79 -1.63
C ALA A 82 -17.74 -7.70 -1.19
N ALA A 83 -17.78 -6.54 -1.85
CA ALA A 83 -16.85 -5.43 -1.62
C ALA A 83 -16.78 -4.97 -0.16
N HIS A 84 -17.93 -4.88 0.52
CA HIS A 84 -17.99 -4.49 1.93
C HIS A 84 -17.27 -5.49 2.85
N VAL A 85 -17.37 -6.79 2.58
CA VAL A 85 -16.70 -7.85 3.35
C VAL A 85 -15.18 -7.75 3.16
N ILE A 86 -14.71 -7.54 1.92
CA ILE A 86 -13.28 -7.35 1.63
C ILE A 86 -12.75 -6.12 2.38
N ALA A 87 -13.47 -5.00 2.33
CA ALA A 87 -13.07 -3.78 3.03
C ALA A 87 -13.03 -3.96 4.55
N GLN A 88 -14.03 -4.65 5.14
CA GLN A 88 -14.05 -4.98 6.56
C GLN A 88 -12.86 -5.85 6.98
N ASP A 89 -12.53 -6.87 6.19
CA ASP A 89 -11.38 -7.74 6.47
C ASP A 89 -10.06 -6.96 6.40
N ILE A 90 -9.90 -6.04 5.42
CA ILE A 90 -8.71 -5.18 5.31
C ILE A 90 -8.58 -4.29 6.56
N VAL A 91 -9.67 -3.62 6.98
CA VAL A 91 -9.67 -2.76 8.17
C VAL A 91 -9.44 -3.57 9.44
N SER A 92 -10.03 -4.76 9.54
CA SER A 92 -9.80 -5.68 10.67
C SER A 92 -8.34 -6.08 10.77
N TYR A 93 -7.69 -6.38 9.64
CA TYR A 93 -6.27 -6.68 9.62
C TYR A 93 -5.40 -5.46 9.98
N ALA A 94 -5.77 -4.26 9.50
CA ALA A 94 -5.10 -3.03 9.89
C ALA A 94 -5.20 -2.77 11.40
N ASN A 95 -6.36 -2.99 12.00
CA ASN A 95 -6.56 -2.90 13.45
C ASN A 95 -5.74 -3.96 14.22
N TYR A 96 -5.58 -5.17 13.67
CA TYR A 96 -4.68 -6.17 14.24
C TYR A 96 -3.21 -5.70 14.23
N LEU A 97 -2.75 -5.05 13.18
CA LEU A 97 -1.40 -4.46 13.15
C LEU A 97 -1.22 -3.40 14.25
N VAL A 98 -2.24 -2.57 14.49
CA VAL A 98 -2.22 -1.54 15.54
C VAL A 98 -2.28 -2.18 16.93
N HIS A 99 -3.34 -2.90 17.23
CA HIS A 99 -3.65 -3.36 18.60
C HIS A 99 -2.96 -4.66 18.98
N GLY A 100 -2.68 -5.53 18.00
CA GLY A 100 -2.03 -6.83 18.22
C GLY A 100 -0.52 -6.78 18.13
N LEU A 101 0.03 -5.94 17.23
CA LEU A 101 1.48 -5.86 16.99
C LEU A 101 2.10 -4.54 17.47
N GLY A 102 1.31 -3.53 17.84
CA GLY A 102 1.82 -2.26 18.36
C GLY A 102 2.27 -1.26 17.29
N VAL A 103 1.84 -1.44 16.03
CA VAL A 103 2.08 -0.44 14.97
C VAL A 103 1.34 0.85 15.32
N VAL A 104 2.02 2.01 15.26
CA VAL A 104 1.41 3.28 15.66
C VAL A 104 0.36 3.72 14.64
N ASN A 105 0.68 3.70 13.34
CA ASN A 105 -0.26 4.04 12.28
C ASN A 105 -0.22 3.06 11.12
N VAL A 106 -1.39 2.71 10.60
CA VAL A 106 -1.56 1.92 9.38
C VAL A 106 -2.22 2.76 8.29
N LEU A 107 -1.62 2.78 7.11
CA LEU A 107 -2.11 3.45 5.92
C LEU A 107 -2.57 2.41 4.92
N ILE A 108 -3.86 2.36 4.63
CA ILE A 108 -4.43 1.43 3.63
C ILE A 108 -4.40 2.13 2.27
N GLY A 109 -3.63 1.60 1.34
CA GLY A 109 -3.52 2.12 -0.02
C GLY A 109 -4.79 1.90 -0.84
N GLN A 110 -5.16 2.90 -1.64
CA GLN A 110 -6.24 2.80 -2.61
C GLN A 110 -5.98 1.67 -3.61
N LEU A 111 -6.94 0.78 -3.82
CA LEU A 111 -6.87 -0.25 -4.84
C LEU A 111 -6.94 0.39 -6.23
N LEU A 112 -6.06 -0.05 -7.13
CA LEU A 112 -5.96 0.48 -8.49
C LEU A 112 -6.80 -0.35 -9.48
N ARG A 113 -7.33 0.34 -10.49
CA ARG A 113 -8.05 -0.30 -11.60
C ARG A 113 -7.10 -1.10 -12.49
N ARG A 114 -7.65 -2.05 -13.24
CA ARG A 114 -6.94 -2.89 -14.21
C ARG A 114 -7.56 -2.73 -15.61
N ASP A 115 -6.84 -3.16 -16.64
CA ASP A 115 -7.40 -3.23 -18.01
C ASP A 115 -8.62 -4.17 -18.01
N PRO A 116 -9.83 -3.69 -18.37
CA PRO A 116 -11.03 -4.53 -18.35
C PRO A 116 -10.93 -5.74 -19.28
N ARG A 117 -10.10 -5.68 -20.32
CA ARG A 117 -9.88 -6.80 -21.27
C ARG A 117 -9.01 -7.91 -20.69
N LYS A 118 -8.32 -7.64 -19.57
CA LYS A 118 -7.35 -8.55 -18.92
C LYS A 118 -7.68 -8.85 -17.47
N SER A 119 -8.88 -8.48 -17.05
CA SER A 119 -9.36 -8.63 -15.69
C SER A 119 -10.75 -9.28 -15.68
N PRO A 120 -11.18 -9.91 -14.59
CA PRO A 120 -12.54 -10.41 -14.47
C PRO A 120 -13.57 -9.31 -14.74
N VAL A 121 -14.71 -9.70 -15.30
CA VAL A 121 -15.85 -8.78 -15.54
C VAL A 121 -16.25 -8.13 -14.21
N GLY A 122 -16.50 -6.81 -14.24
CA GLY A 122 -16.89 -6.05 -13.05
C GLY A 122 -15.74 -5.71 -12.08
N TYR A 123 -14.49 -6.12 -12.37
CA TYR A 123 -13.35 -5.87 -11.47
C TYR A 123 -13.23 -4.40 -11.05
N ASN A 124 -13.30 -3.48 -12.00
CA ASN A 124 -13.11 -2.05 -11.70
C ASN A 124 -14.27 -1.45 -10.90
N ASP A 125 -15.47 -1.98 -11.07
CA ASP A 125 -16.66 -1.58 -10.28
C ASP A 125 -16.52 -2.06 -8.83
N GLU A 126 -16.06 -3.30 -8.64
CA GLU A 126 -15.80 -3.83 -7.29
C GLU A 126 -14.65 -3.08 -6.61
N VAL A 127 -13.57 -2.74 -7.32
CA VAL A 127 -12.48 -1.90 -6.81
C VAL A 127 -13.00 -0.54 -6.35
N LEU A 128 -13.91 0.09 -7.11
CA LEU A 128 -14.52 1.36 -6.71
C LEU A 128 -15.32 1.21 -5.41
N LYS A 129 -16.17 0.17 -5.32
CA LYS A 129 -16.97 -0.13 -4.13
C LYS A 129 -16.08 -0.41 -2.90
N ILE A 130 -15.02 -1.22 -3.06
CA ILE A 130 -14.08 -1.52 -1.97
C ILE A 130 -13.42 -0.23 -1.48
N ASN A 131 -12.91 0.61 -2.38
CA ASN A 131 -12.30 1.89 -2.02
C ASN A 131 -13.27 2.82 -1.28
N THR A 132 -14.53 2.89 -1.71
CA THR A 132 -15.58 3.67 -1.03
C THR A 132 -15.83 3.15 0.38
N HIS A 133 -15.94 1.84 0.57
CA HIS A 133 -16.09 1.24 1.89
C HIS A 133 -14.86 1.45 2.78
N LEU A 134 -13.64 1.34 2.23
CA LEU A 134 -12.41 1.61 2.98
C LEU A 134 -12.37 3.06 3.48
N GLU A 135 -12.73 4.02 2.64
CA GLU A 135 -12.79 5.43 3.03
C GLU A 135 -13.81 5.67 4.16
N GLN A 136 -15.00 5.06 4.05
CA GLN A 136 -16.04 5.14 5.07
C GLN A 136 -15.64 4.49 6.40
N LEU A 137 -15.12 3.25 6.34
CA LEU A 137 -14.74 2.49 7.53
C LEU A 137 -13.53 3.08 8.28
N THR A 138 -12.65 3.80 7.57
CA THR A 138 -11.49 4.45 8.21
C THR A 138 -11.77 5.88 8.64
N SER A 139 -12.91 6.44 8.24
CA SER A 139 -13.34 7.77 8.66
C SER A 139 -13.54 7.80 10.18
N GLY A 140 -12.80 8.63 10.88
CA GLY A 140 -12.85 8.72 12.34
C GLY A 140 -11.96 7.74 13.12
N LEU A 141 -11.23 6.83 12.44
CA LEU A 141 -10.21 6.03 13.10
C LEU A 141 -8.93 6.86 13.31
N HIS A 142 -8.32 6.76 14.51
CA HIS A 142 -7.14 7.55 14.86
C HIS A 142 -5.83 6.98 14.28
N HIS A 143 -5.75 5.65 14.16
CA HIS A 143 -4.51 4.94 13.81
C HIS A 143 -4.57 4.20 12.48
N VAL A 144 -5.73 4.18 11.81
CA VAL A 144 -5.92 3.53 10.50
C VAL A 144 -6.48 4.56 9.52
N HIS A 145 -5.80 4.77 8.41
CA HIS A 145 -6.17 5.80 7.44
C HIS A 145 -6.20 5.24 6.02
N PHE A 146 -7.19 5.65 5.23
CA PHE A 146 -7.23 5.37 3.81
C PHE A 146 -6.37 6.38 3.04
N TRP A 147 -5.50 5.89 2.14
CA TRP A 147 -4.60 6.71 1.35
C TRP A 147 -4.93 6.66 -0.13
N LYS A 148 -5.33 7.80 -0.71
CA LYS A 148 -5.63 7.92 -2.15
C LYS A 148 -4.34 8.19 -2.93
N HIS A 149 -4.07 7.36 -3.93
CA HIS A 149 -2.96 7.55 -4.86
C HIS A 149 -3.33 8.60 -5.91
N ARG A 150 -2.72 9.78 -5.86
CA ARG A 150 -2.93 10.82 -6.85
C ARG A 150 -2.38 10.41 -8.23
N GLY A 151 -3.14 10.70 -9.30
CA GLY A 151 -2.72 10.45 -10.68
C GLY A 151 -2.92 9.01 -11.18
N PHE A 152 -3.68 8.19 -10.46
CA PHE A 152 -3.97 6.79 -10.83
C PHE A 152 -5.45 6.55 -11.14
N TRP A 153 -6.25 7.61 -11.29
CA TRP A 153 -7.68 7.46 -11.44
C TRP A 153 -8.26 8.00 -12.76
N ALA A 154 -7.58 8.90 -13.44
CA ALA A 154 -8.10 9.52 -14.65
C ALA A 154 -8.22 8.51 -15.81
N ASP A 155 -7.17 7.72 -16.03
CA ASP A 155 -7.08 6.73 -17.11
C ASP A 155 -6.30 5.49 -16.64
N LEU A 156 -5.98 4.59 -17.57
CA LEU A 156 -5.22 3.36 -17.31
C LEU A 156 -3.80 3.40 -17.90
N SER A 157 -3.30 4.56 -18.27
CA SER A 157 -1.96 4.74 -18.86
C SER A 157 -0.82 4.32 -17.95
N TYR A 158 -1.09 4.20 -16.67
CA TYR A 158 -0.14 3.70 -15.68
C TYR A 158 0.13 2.20 -15.75
N LEU A 159 -0.69 1.43 -16.49
CA LEU A 159 -0.55 -0.02 -16.58
C LEU A 159 0.52 -0.42 -17.60
N GLY A 160 1.26 -1.47 -17.27
CA GLY A 160 2.12 -2.16 -18.19
C GLY A 160 1.35 -3.04 -19.19
N ARG A 161 2.10 -3.74 -20.06
CA ARG A 161 1.53 -4.57 -21.12
C ARG A 161 0.61 -5.70 -20.62
N ASP A 162 0.78 -6.13 -19.38
CA ASP A 162 -0.07 -7.15 -18.75
C ASP A 162 -1.46 -6.60 -18.33
N GLY A 163 -1.66 -5.28 -18.36
CA GLY A 163 -2.91 -4.64 -18.01
C GLY A 163 -3.26 -4.72 -16.51
N VAL A 164 -2.34 -5.18 -15.69
CA VAL A 164 -2.53 -5.41 -14.24
C VAL A 164 -1.53 -4.61 -13.43
N HIS A 165 -0.25 -4.62 -13.80
CA HIS A 165 0.80 -4.06 -13.00
C HIS A 165 1.26 -2.69 -13.52
N LEU A 166 1.86 -1.91 -12.62
CA LEU A 166 2.40 -0.60 -12.96
C LEU A 166 3.57 -0.71 -13.92
N ARG A 167 3.58 0.17 -14.91
CA ARG A 167 4.67 0.32 -15.85
C ARG A 167 5.90 0.91 -15.14
N VAL A 168 7.07 0.41 -15.51
CA VAL A 168 8.37 0.86 -14.96
C VAL A 168 9.12 1.83 -15.87
N GLU A 169 8.70 1.95 -17.12
CA GLU A 169 9.25 2.87 -18.10
C GLU A 169 8.66 4.27 -17.91
N SER A 170 9.49 5.29 -18.10
CA SER A 170 9.10 6.71 -18.12
C SER A 170 8.59 7.10 -19.51
N ASP A 171 7.68 8.08 -19.56
CA ASP A 171 7.36 8.81 -20.77
C ASP A 171 8.29 10.03 -20.90
N ALA A 172 8.36 10.64 -22.10
CA ALA A 172 9.24 11.78 -22.37
C ALA A 172 9.07 12.94 -21.36
N ASN A 173 7.84 13.17 -20.89
CA ASN A 173 7.51 14.28 -19.99
C ASN A 173 6.92 13.86 -18.64
N SER A 174 7.03 12.56 -18.27
CA SER A 174 6.37 12.05 -17.06
C SER A 174 7.19 10.92 -16.43
N PRO A 175 7.40 10.95 -15.11
CA PRO A 175 8.07 9.85 -14.43
C PRO A 175 7.28 8.54 -14.57
N ALA A 176 8.00 7.41 -14.56
CA ALA A 176 7.39 6.10 -14.61
C ALA A 176 6.26 5.96 -13.57
N PRO A 177 5.17 5.28 -13.90
CA PRO A 177 4.09 5.00 -12.95
C PRO A 177 4.55 4.34 -11.65
N MET A 178 5.53 3.44 -11.71
CA MET A 178 6.15 2.84 -10.53
C MET A 178 6.84 3.89 -9.63
N VAL A 179 7.48 4.92 -10.22
CA VAL A 179 8.06 6.04 -9.46
C VAL A 179 6.97 6.91 -8.82
N LYS A 180 5.87 7.16 -9.55
CA LYS A 180 4.71 7.90 -8.99
C LYS A 180 4.10 7.15 -7.79
N TYR A 181 3.96 5.83 -7.91
CA TYR A 181 3.44 4.97 -6.84
C TYR A 181 4.38 4.99 -5.62
N MET A 182 5.69 4.80 -5.83
CA MET A 182 6.70 4.93 -4.79
C MET A 182 6.61 6.28 -4.06
N ARG A 183 6.55 7.39 -4.82
CA ARG A 183 6.41 8.74 -4.25
C ARG A 183 5.12 8.90 -3.46
N SER A 184 4.02 8.31 -3.91
CA SER A 184 2.76 8.33 -3.19
C SER A 184 2.88 7.64 -1.82
N ILE A 185 3.54 6.49 -1.75
CA ILE A 185 3.82 5.79 -0.48
C ILE A 185 4.74 6.64 0.40
N LYS A 186 5.81 7.21 -0.15
CA LYS A 186 6.70 8.13 0.57
C LYS A 186 5.92 9.27 1.24
N TYR A 187 5.03 9.92 0.48
CA TYR A 187 4.20 11.02 1.02
C TYR A 187 3.22 10.54 2.08
N ALA A 188 2.65 9.34 1.92
CA ALA A 188 1.80 8.73 2.93
C ALA A 188 2.54 8.56 4.26
N VAL A 189 3.75 8.01 4.22
CA VAL A 189 4.63 7.85 5.39
C VAL A 189 4.96 9.20 6.03
N HIS A 190 5.37 10.19 5.24
CA HIS A 190 5.67 11.53 5.77
C HIS A 190 4.47 12.17 6.46
N ASN A 191 3.29 12.12 5.83
CA ASN A 191 2.06 12.67 6.41
C ASN A 191 1.72 11.97 7.74
N SER A 192 1.83 10.64 7.78
CA SER A 192 1.60 9.88 9.01
C SER A 192 2.57 10.29 10.12
N MET A 193 3.86 10.44 9.81
CA MET A 193 4.87 10.84 10.80
C MET A 193 4.65 12.27 11.33
N GLN A 194 4.16 13.19 10.49
CA GLN A 194 3.80 14.55 10.93
C GLN A 194 2.64 14.51 11.92
N LYS A 195 1.61 13.69 11.67
CA LYS A 195 0.47 13.50 12.58
C LYS A 195 0.91 12.91 13.93
N ILE A 196 1.76 11.87 13.91
CA ILE A 196 2.30 11.27 15.15
C ILE A 196 3.03 12.34 15.97
N LYS A 197 3.91 13.14 15.36
CA LYS A 197 4.64 14.21 16.06
C LYS A 197 3.69 15.25 16.64
N ALA A 198 2.66 15.67 15.90
CA ALA A 198 1.69 16.65 16.36
C ALA A 198 0.82 16.15 17.54
N SER A 199 0.66 14.83 17.68
CA SER A 199 -0.11 14.24 18.79
C SER A 199 0.72 14.05 20.06
N CYS A 200 2.03 14.29 20.02
CA CYS A 200 2.94 14.19 21.18
C CYS A 200 3.16 15.53 21.89
N TYR A 201 2.53 16.60 21.42
CA TYR A 201 2.55 17.96 22.00
C TYR A 201 1.15 18.41 22.38
#